data_65b89bd978cb599335503692c53561e5
#
_entry.id   65b89bd978cb599335503692c53561e5
#
_cell.length_a   1.000
_cell.length_b   1.000
_cell.length_c   1.000
_cell.angle_alpha   90.00
_cell.angle_beta   90.00
_cell.angle_gamma   90.00
#
_symmetry.space_group_name_H-M   'P 1'
#
loop_
_entity.id
_entity.type
_entity.pdbx_description
1 polymer ?
#
loop_
_entity_poly.entity_id
_entity_poly.type
_entity_poly.pdbx_seq_one_letter_code
_entity_poly.pdbx_strand_id
1 'polypeptide(L)'
;MQREKVIVVLTVLVDVIGFGIVVPILPFYVTSFGASPLTVTLLFSAFAFFAFLSAPFLGALSDKIGRRPVLLLSIASTAIGWFVFASAHSLFFLFLGRIIDGSAAGNLTVAQSCLVDVARDEKERASNLGIIGAAFGVGFLIGPAIGGFLSTISHAFPFWVAGGLSGANAILAYFLLPETNTKRNRGAVISFNPLKPLARATLNIALRPLFLRWVLFSLAFMSTQSVFALYAHHAFGFDAFTTGLFFTLSGAFMAVNQAFLLKRVWLRFFDERRLEVIMWWCFLLGFVFMGSHYLPLFVVGVPLAGVSQGLLRVAVTSQAAGQADPRMKGEVIGITSSLMSASLVVAPVIAGLLFEWNDVLPYVFAALASGAALWIIYSPSLRGRPPAQA
;
A
#
# COMPACT_ATOMS: atom_id res chain seq x y z
N MET A 1 -28.19 -3.71 4.98
CA MET A 1 -26.98 -3.25 4.24
C MET A 1 -27.34 -3.28 2.77
N GLN A 2 -27.07 -2.23 2.01
CA GLN A 2 -27.41 -2.21 0.58
C GLN A 2 -26.62 -3.32 -0.12
N ARG A 3 -27.24 -4.05 -1.04
CA ARG A 3 -26.65 -5.19 -1.75
C ARG A 3 -25.33 -4.81 -2.45
N GLU A 4 -25.33 -3.64 -3.06
CA GLU A 4 -24.18 -3.05 -3.77
C GLU A 4 -22.97 -2.91 -2.85
N LYS A 5 -23.20 -2.37 -1.65
CA LYS A 5 -22.13 -2.15 -0.65
C LYS A 5 -21.48 -3.47 -0.24
N VAL A 6 -22.28 -4.52 -0.01
CA VAL A 6 -21.73 -5.85 0.37
C VAL A 6 -20.85 -6.40 -0.73
N ILE A 7 -21.30 -6.33 -1.98
CA ILE A 7 -20.56 -6.88 -3.13
C ILE A 7 -19.25 -6.13 -3.32
N VAL A 8 -19.26 -4.79 -3.28
CA VAL A 8 -18.04 -3.99 -3.43
C VAL A 8 -17.06 -4.28 -2.30
N VAL A 9 -17.54 -4.39 -1.05
CA VAL A 9 -16.68 -4.71 0.10
C VAL A 9 -16.07 -6.12 -0.03
N LEU A 10 -16.86 -7.10 -0.45
CA LEU A 10 -16.36 -8.46 -0.72
C LEU A 10 -15.32 -8.45 -1.85
N THR A 11 -15.57 -7.67 -2.91
CA THR A 11 -14.61 -7.50 -4.01
C THR A 11 -13.27 -6.97 -3.50
N VAL A 12 -13.28 -5.91 -2.70
CA VAL A 12 -12.06 -5.34 -2.10
C VAL A 12 -11.38 -6.34 -1.16
N LEU A 13 -12.15 -7.04 -0.34
CA LEU A 13 -11.60 -8.02 0.60
C LEU A 13 -10.88 -9.17 -0.13
N VAL A 14 -11.49 -9.72 -1.17
CA VAL A 14 -10.89 -10.79 -1.98
C VAL A 14 -9.62 -10.30 -2.68
N ASP A 15 -9.64 -9.08 -3.22
CA ASP A 15 -8.50 -8.46 -3.88
C ASP A 15 -7.32 -8.27 -2.90
N VAL A 16 -7.60 -7.77 -1.68
CA VAL A 16 -6.57 -7.59 -0.63
C VAL A 16 -6.06 -8.93 -0.08
N ILE A 17 -6.91 -9.93 0.06
CA ILE A 17 -6.47 -11.29 0.44
C ILE A 17 -5.54 -11.85 -0.63
N GLY A 18 -5.89 -11.73 -1.92
CA GLY A 18 -5.05 -12.16 -3.05
C GLY A 18 -3.68 -11.46 -3.02
N PHE A 19 -3.65 -10.15 -2.81
CA PHE A 19 -2.41 -9.39 -2.64
C PHE A 19 -1.60 -9.87 -1.42
N GLY A 20 -2.26 -10.09 -0.29
CA GLY A 20 -1.64 -10.60 0.93
C GLY A 20 -1.03 -12.00 0.78
N ILE A 21 -1.67 -12.88 0.01
CA ILE A 21 -1.15 -14.21 -0.34
C ILE A 21 0.19 -14.08 -1.07
N VAL A 22 0.29 -13.13 -1.98
CA VAL A 22 1.37 -13.03 -2.96
C VAL A 22 2.60 -12.31 -2.41
N VAL A 23 2.41 -11.20 -1.70
CA VAL A 23 3.52 -10.31 -1.30
C VAL A 23 4.67 -11.02 -0.58
N PRO A 24 4.44 -11.86 0.44
CA PRO A 24 5.53 -12.55 1.13
C PRO A 24 6.18 -13.68 0.33
N ILE A 25 5.46 -14.24 -0.65
CA ILE A 25 5.88 -15.44 -1.40
C ILE A 25 6.59 -15.07 -2.71
N LEU A 26 6.23 -13.92 -3.30
CA LEU A 26 6.76 -13.47 -4.58
C LEU A 26 8.30 -13.57 -4.67
N PRO A 27 9.09 -13.09 -3.68
CA PRO A 27 10.54 -13.21 -3.74
C PRO A 27 11.03 -14.64 -3.88
N PHE A 28 10.46 -15.60 -3.15
CA PHE A 28 10.86 -17.00 -3.21
C PHE A 28 10.54 -17.64 -4.57
N TYR A 29 9.40 -17.33 -5.15
CA TYR A 29 9.05 -17.83 -6.48
C TYR A 29 9.94 -17.24 -7.56
N VAL A 30 10.20 -15.94 -7.50
CA VAL A 30 11.01 -15.24 -8.51
C VAL A 30 12.48 -15.68 -8.45
N THR A 31 13.03 -15.86 -7.26
CA THR A 31 14.42 -16.35 -7.11
C THR A 31 14.61 -17.79 -7.62
N SER A 32 13.54 -18.61 -7.66
CA SER A 32 13.64 -19.96 -8.27
C SER A 32 13.91 -19.92 -9.79
N PHE A 33 13.73 -18.78 -10.44
CA PHE A 33 14.13 -18.53 -11.85
C PHE A 33 15.54 -17.97 -11.99
N GLY A 34 16.35 -17.96 -10.92
CA GLY A 34 17.71 -17.38 -10.91
C GLY A 34 17.72 -15.85 -10.92
N ALA A 35 16.62 -15.20 -10.51
CA ALA A 35 16.52 -13.76 -10.48
C ALA A 35 17.37 -13.14 -9.37
N SER A 36 18.02 -12.01 -9.66
CA SER A 36 18.73 -11.21 -8.67
C SER A 36 17.73 -10.45 -7.73
N PRO A 37 18.18 -10.00 -6.55
CA PRO A 37 17.38 -9.17 -5.67
C PRO A 37 16.78 -7.94 -6.36
N LEU A 38 17.56 -7.28 -7.22
CA LEU A 38 17.07 -6.17 -8.02
C LEU A 38 15.93 -6.58 -8.96
N THR A 39 16.04 -7.74 -9.62
CA THR A 39 14.98 -8.25 -10.49
C THR A 39 13.69 -8.51 -9.72
N VAL A 40 13.79 -9.06 -8.50
CA VAL A 40 12.62 -9.27 -7.62
C VAL A 40 11.96 -7.94 -7.29
N THR A 41 12.74 -6.94 -6.87
CA THR A 41 12.17 -5.62 -6.52
C THR A 41 11.67 -4.85 -7.74
N LEU A 42 12.24 -5.04 -8.92
CA LEU A 42 11.74 -4.47 -10.17
C LEU A 42 10.35 -5.01 -10.55
N LEU A 43 9.97 -6.23 -10.16
CA LEU A 43 8.62 -6.75 -10.37
C LEU A 43 7.57 -5.99 -9.54
N PHE A 44 7.92 -5.56 -8.30
CA PHE A 44 7.05 -4.67 -7.52
C PHE A 44 6.94 -3.30 -8.18
N SER A 45 8.08 -2.74 -8.63
CA SER A 45 8.12 -1.45 -9.32
C SER A 45 7.37 -1.46 -10.65
N ALA A 46 7.47 -2.55 -11.43
CA ALA A 46 6.76 -2.69 -12.70
C ALA A 46 5.24 -2.62 -12.48
N PHE A 47 4.71 -3.42 -11.55
CA PHE A 47 3.30 -3.34 -11.18
C PHE A 47 2.91 -1.92 -10.75
N ALA A 48 3.68 -1.33 -9.82
CA ALA A 48 3.39 -0.01 -9.27
C ALA A 48 3.45 1.09 -10.34
N PHE A 49 4.39 1.01 -11.29
CA PHE A 49 4.50 1.96 -12.40
C PHE A 49 3.26 1.95 -13.29
N PHE A 50 2.84 0.77 -13.74
CA PHE A 50 1.65 0.66 -14.56
C PHE A 50 0.37 1.02 -13.79
N ALA A 51 0.29 0.67 -12.50
CA ALA A 51 -0.82 1.06 -11.63
C ALA A 51 -0.87 2.58 -11.42
N PHE A 52 0.28 3.24 -11.22
CA PHE A 52 0.38 4.70 -11.10
C PHE A 52 -0.13 5.43 -12.36
N LEU A 53 0.14 4.88 -13.53
CA LEU A 53 -0.35 5.43 -14.79
C LEU A 53 -1.84 5.13 -15.01
N SER A 54 -2.28 3.92 -14.74
CA SER A 54 -3.63 3.46 -15.06
C SER A 54 -4.71 3.95 -14.09
N ALA A 55 -4.40 4.08 -12.78
CA ALA A 55 -5.41 4.39 -11.76
C ALA A 55 -6.17 5.72 -12.00
N PRO A 56 -5.52 6.86 -12.32
CA PRO A 56 -6.24 8.09 -12.65
C PRO A 56 -7.09 7.98 -13.92
N PHE A 57 -6.56 7.27 -14.92
CA PHE A 57 -7.28 7.02 -16.18
C PHE A 57 -8.53 6.17 -15.94
N LEU A 58 -8.40 5.06 -15.22
CA LEU A 58 -9.51 4.16 -14.92
C LEU A 58 -10.55 4.83 -14.00
N GLY A 59 -10.11 5.67 -13.07
CA GLY A 59 -11.00 6.51 -12.26
C GLY A 59 -11.87 7.40 -13.14
N ALA A 60 -11.26 8.21 -14.01
CA ALA A 60 -11.96 9.10 -14.93
C ALA A 60 -12.81 8.33 -15.97
N LEU A 61 -12.31 7.20 -16.45
CA LEU A 61 -13.06 6.32 -17.36
C LEU A 61 -14.33 5.80 -16.67
N SER A 62 -14.24 5.41 -15.39
CA SER A 62 -15.37 4.93 -14.62
C SER A 62 -16.43 6.00 -14.35
N ASP A 63 -16.05 7.28 -14.30
CA ASP A 63 -16.99 8.41 -14.25
C ASP A 63 -17.77 8.55 -15.57
N LYS A 64 -17.14 8.24 -16.69
CA LYS A 64 -17.69 8.42 -18.05
C LYS A 64 -18.57 7.26 -18.51
N ILE A 65 -18.10 6.01 -18.36
CA ILE A 65 -18.79 4.82 -18.90
C ILE A 65 -19.56 4.04 -17.82
N GLY A 66 -19.31 4.34 -16.56
CA GLY A 66 -19.89 3.64 -15.38
C GLY A 66 -18.83 2.93 -14.55
N ARG A 67 -19.14 2.69 -13.28
CA ARG A 67 -18.23 2.02 -12.33
C ARG A 67 -18.07 0.54 -12.63
N ARG A 68 -19.20 -0.13 -12.86
CA ARG A 68 -19.26 -1.59 -13.04
C ARG A 68 -18.35 -2.10 -14.16
N PRO A 69 -18.38 -1.60 -15.43
CA PRO A 69 -17.55 -2.12 -16.50
C PRO A 69 -16.05 -1.93 -16.21
N VAL A 70 -15.65 -0.81 -15.59
CA VAL A 70 -14.24 -0.54 -15.29
C VAL A 70 -13.76 -1.41 -14.12
N LEU A 71 -14.58 -1.62 -13.08
CA LEU A 71 -14.23 -2.51 -11.97
C LEU A 71 -14.09 -3.97 -12.44
N LEU A 72 -15.01 -4.44 -13.30
CA LEU A 72 -14.93 -5.79 -13.89
C LEU A 72 -13.66 -5.97 -14.73
N LEU A 73 -13.31 -4.98 -15.57
CA LEU A 73 -12.06 -4.98 -16.33
C LEU A 73 -10.85 -5.09 -15.42
N SER A 74 -10.83 -4.31 -14.33
CA SER A 74 -9.72 -4.30 -13.37
C SER A 74 -9.56 -5.65 -12.67
N ILE A 75 -10.66 -6.23 -12.14
CA ILE A 75 -10.61 -7.53 -11.47
C ILE A 75 -10.20 -8.65 -12.44
N ALA A 76 -10.73 -8.63 -13.68
CA ALA A 76 -10.37 -9.60 -14.72
C ALA A 76 -8.88 -9.49 -15.09
N SER A 77 -8.35 -8.28 -15.21
CA SER A 77 -6.92 -8.05 -15.47
C SER A 77 -6.05 -8.60 -14.33
N THR A 78 -6.45 -8.40 -13.07
CA THR A 78 -5.76 -8.97 -11.91
C THR A 78 -5.75 -10.50 -11.97
N ALA A 79 -6.89 -11.14 -12.28
CA ALA A 79 -6.97 -12.59 -12.43
C ALA A 79 -6.05 -13.11 -13.55
N ILE A 80 -6.09 -12.49 -14.72
CA ILE A 80 -5.24 -12.84 -15.87
C ILE A 80 -3.76 -12.64 -15.52
N GLY A 81 -3.43 -11.50 -14.90
CA GLY A 81 -2.07 -11.19 -14.47
C GLY A 81 -1.50 -12.26 -13.53
N TRP A 82 -2.28 -12.74 -12.55
CA TRP A 82 -1.88 -13.82 -11.65
C TRP A 82 -1.77 -15.17 -12.33
N PHE A 83 -2.66 -15.51 -13.25
CA PHE A 83 -2.54 -16.76 -14.02
C PHE A 83 -1.31 -16.77 -14.93
N VAL A 84 -1.03 -15.66 -15.61
CA VAL A 84 0.21 -15.51 -16.40
C VAL A 84 1.44 -15.61 -15.51
N PHE A 85 1.43 -15.00 -14.33
CA PHE A 85 2.50 -15.06 -13.36
C PHE A 85 2.71 -16.46 -12.81
N ALA A 86 1.62 -17.17 -12.45
CA ALA A 86 1.67 -18.53 -11.92
C ALA A 86 2.14 -19.57 -12.94
N SER A 87 1.82 -19.36 -14.22
CA SER A 87 2.23 -20.24 -15.33
C SER A 87 3.59 -19.85 -15.93
N ALA A 88 4.33 -18.93 -15.29
CA ALA A 88 5.60 -18.45 -15.81
C ALA A 88 6.66 -19.56 -15.86
N HIS A 89 7.42 -19.58 -16.94
CA HIS A 89 8.60 -20.43 -17.13
C HIS A 89 9.83 -19.59 -17.52
N SER A 90 9.71 -18.28 -17.45
CA SER A 90 10.82 -17.33 -17.59
C SER A 90 10.49 -15.99 -16.93
N LEU A 91 11.51 -15.17 -16.68
CA LEU A 91 11.36 -13.82 -16.12
C LEU A 91 10.42 -12.93 -16.97
N PHE A 92 10.40 -13.14 -18.30
CA PHE A 92 9.52 -12.39 -19.20
C PHE A 92 8.03 -12.54 -18.79
N PHE A 93 7.57 -13.77 -18.52
CA PHE A 93 6.18 -14.00 -18.12
C PHE A 93 5.87 -13.44 -16.72
N LEU A 94 6.84 -13.41 -15.81
CA LEU A 94 6.69 -12.75 -14.52
C LEU A 94 6.45 -11.24 -14.68
N PHE A 95 7.27 -10.57 -15.50
CA PHE A 95 7.05 -9.15 -15.81
C PHE A 95 5.74 -8.92 -16.57
N LEU A 96 5.42 -9.78 -17.54
CA LEU A 96 4.17 -9.67 -18.29
C LEU A 96 2.94 -9.75 -17.38
N GLY A 97 2.92 -10.70 -16.43
CA GLY A 97 1.86 -10.80 -15.41
C GLY A 97 1.72 -9.53 -14.58
N ARG A 98 2.85 -8.92 -14.13
CA ARG A 98 2.86 -7.67 -13.40
C ARG A 98 2.37 -6.47 -14.21
N ILE A 99 2.75 -6.42 -15.51
CA ILE A 99 2.31 -5.37 -16.44
C ILE A 99 0.80 -5.46 -16.69
N ILE A 100 0.28 -6.67 -16.96
CA ILE A 100 -1.15 -6.90 -17.18
C ILE A 100 -1.94 -6.44 -15.93
N ASP A 101 -1.57 -6.91 -14.74
CA ASP A 101 -2.24 -6.57 -13.48
C ASP A 101 -2.17 -5.06 -13.22
N GLY A 102 -0.99 -4.43 -13.36
CA GLY A 102 -0.80 -2.99 -13.17
C GLY A 102 -1.53 -2.12 -14.19
N SER A 103 -1.61 -2.56 -15.45
CA SER A 103 -2.22 -1.77 -16.53
C SER A 103 -3.73 -1.53 -16.35
N ALA A 104 -4.39 -2.34 -15.55
CA ALA A 104 -5.80 -2.16 -15.21
C ALA A 104 -6.03 -2.08 -13.68
N ALA A 105 -5.06 -1.63 -12.91
CA ALA A 105 -5.12 -1.53 -11.45
C ALA A 105 -6.05 -0.41 -10.95
N GLY A 106 -7.32 -0.48 -11.32
CA GLY A 106 -8.37 0.43 -10.90
C GLY A 106 -9.23 -0.08 -9.73
N ASN A 107 -9.01 -1.33 -9.28
CA ASN A 107 -9.86 -2.03 -8.32
C ASN A 107 -10.20 -1.17 -7.11
N LEU A 108 -9.19 -0.69 -6.39
CA LEU A 108 -9.37 0.09 -5.16
C LEU A 108 -10.03 1.45 -5.44
N THR A 109 -9.54 2.18 -6.44
CA THR A 109 -10.03 3.53 -6.78
C THR A 109 -11.48 3.50 -7.21
N VAL A 110 -11.85 2.55 -8.08
CA VAL A 110 -13.22 2.41 -8.56
C VAL A 110 -14.14 1.87 -7.47
N ALA A 111 -13.67 0.90 -6.65
CA ALA A 111 -14.44 0.40 -5.50
C ALA A 111 -14.72 1.50 -4.46
N GLN A 112 -13.74 2.37 -4.17
CA GLN A 112 -13.94 3.55 -3.32
C GLN A 112 -15.01 4.46 -3.89
N SER A 113 -14.96 4.73 -5.20
CA SER A 113 -15.97 5.54 -5.89
C SER A 113 -17.36 4.90 -5.81
N CYS A 114 -17.49 3.57 -6.03
CA CYS A 114 -18.77 2.86 -5.84
C CYS A 114 -19.34 3.06 -4.43
N LEU A 115 -18.49 2.94 -3.39
CA LEU A 115 -18.93 3.09 -2.00
C LEU A 115 -19.32 4.54 -1.64
N VAL A 116 -18.71 5.51 -2.31
CA VAL A 116 -19.09 6.92 -2.22
C VAL A 116 -20.44 7.17 -2.92
N ASP A 117 -20.64 6.60 -4.13
CA ASP A 117 -21.85 6.79 -4.92
C ASP A 117 -23.11 6.22 -4.23
N VAL A 118 -22.97 5.15 -3.44
CA VAL A 118 -24.10 4.52 -2.69
C VAL A 118 -24.32 5.11 -1.30
N ALA A 119 -23.50 6.05 -0.84
CA ALA A 119 -23.65 6.69 0.46
C ALA A 119 -24.78 7.76 0.41
N ARG A 120 -25.63 7.78 1.42
CA ARG A 120 -26.77 8.71 1.53
C ARG A 120 -26.38 10.06 2.11
N ASP A 121 -25.37 10.07 2.97
CA ASP A 121 -24.87 11.25 3.66
C ASP A 121 -23.36 11.17 3.90
N GLU A 122 -22.77 12.26 4.41
CA GLU A 122 -21.33 12.34 4.70
C GLU A 122 -20.86 11.32 5.76
N LYS A 123 -21.72 11.02 6.73
CA LYS A 123 -21.41 10.07 7.80
C LYS A 123 -21.34 8.64 7.25
N GLU A 124 -22.30 8.27 6.40
CA GLU A 124 -22.29 6.98 5.71
C GLU A 124 -21.10 6.87 4.74
N ARG A 125 -20.78 7.96 4.01
CA ARG A 125 -19.59 8.03 3.15
C ARG A 125 -18.29 7.75 3.93
N ALA A 126 -18.12 8.42 5.08
CA ALA A 126 -16.95 8.19 5.93
C ALA A 126 -16.90 6.75 6.47
N SER A 127 -18.06 6.21 6.89
CA SER A 127 -18.19 4.82 7.32
C SER A 127 -17.86 3.82 6.22
N ASN A 128 -18.34 4.05 4.99
CA ASN A 128 -18.08 3.20 3.83
C ASN A 128 -16.59 3.14 3.48
N LEU A 129 -15.91 4.29 3.50
CA LEU A 129 -14.46 4.33 3.29
C LEU A 129 -13.69 3.66 4.43
N GLY A 130 -14.19 3.74 5.67
CA GLY A 130 -13.62 3.03 6.83
C GLY A 130 -13.67 1.51 6.70
N ILE A 131 -14.70 0.96 6.05
CA ILE A 131 -14.83 -0.49 5.81
C ILE A 131 -13.71 -1.01 4.89
N ILE A 132 -13.27 -0.19 3.93
CA ILE A 132 -12.10 -0.55 3.08
C ILE A 132 -10.86 -0.74 3.95
N GLY A 133 -10.63 0.17 4.91
CA GLY A 133 -9.53 0.02 5.86
C GLY A 133 -9.62 -1.28 6.68
N ALA A 134 -10.81 -1.67 7.09
CA ALA A 134 -11.04 -2.95 7.78
C ALA A 134 -10.77 -4.15 6.85
N ALA A 135 -11.20 -4.08 5.58
CA ALA A 135 -10.90 -5.13 4.58
C ALA A 135 -9.38 -5.29 4.37
N PHE A 136 -8.62 -4.19 4.32
CA PHE A 136 -7.16 -4.25 4.30
C PHE A 136 -6.58 -4.92 5.54
N GLY A 137 -7.08 -4.58 6.74
CA GLY A 137 -6.64 -5.21 8.00
C GLY A 137 -6.85 -6.72 8.00
N VAL A 138 -8.04 -7.17 7.57
CA VAL A 138 -8.38 -8.60 7.49
C VAL A 138 -7.56 -9.30 6.40
N GLY A 139 -7.42 -8.69 5.23
CA GLY A 139 -6.69 -9.28 4.11
C GLY A 139 -5.19 -9.45 4.41
N PHE A 140 -4.57 -8.45 5.03
CA PHE A 140 -3.17 -8.53 5.46
C PHE A 140 -2.94 -9.45 6.66
N LEU A 141 -3.97 -9.72 7.45
CA LEU A 141 -3.91 -10.70 8.53
C LEU A 141 -4.00 -12.14 7.99
N ILE A 142 -4.93 -12.40 7.09
CA ILE A 142 -5.26 -13.76 6.61
C ILE A 142 -4.41 -14.13 5.39
N GLY A 143 -4.20 -13.19 4.46
CA GLY A 143 -3.52 -13.43 3.18
C GLY A 143 -2.14 -14.07 3.33
N PRO A 144 -1.22 -13.49 4.10
CA PRO A 144 0.13 -14.03 4.26
C PRO A 144 0.16 -15.41 4.90
N ALA A 145 -0.74 -15.71 5.85
CA ALA A 145 -0.87 -17.04 6.46
C ALA A 145 -1.28 -18.09 5.41
N ILE A 146 -2.30 -17.77 4.60
CA ILE A 146 -2.73 -18.64 3.51
C ILE A 146 -1.61 -18.79 2.48
N GLY A 147 -0.96 -17.70 2.07
CA GLY A 147 0.13 -17.73 1.11
C GLY A 147 1.31 -18.58 1.59
N GLY A 148 1.74 -18.38 2.83
CA GLY A 148 2.78 -19.19 3.47
C GLY A 148 2.42 -20.68 3.50
N PHE A 149 1.20 -21.02 3.88
CA PHE A 149 0.74 -22.41 3.88
C PHE A 149 0.69 -23.00 2.46
N LEU A 150 0.12 -22.29 1.50
CA LEU A 150 0.04 -22.77 0.11
C LEU A 150 1.42 -22.94 -0.54
N SER A 151 2.40 -22.14 -0.13
CA SER A 151 3.77 -22.25 -0.64
C SER A 151 4.48 -23.55 -0.29
N THR A 152 4.01 -24.28 0.73
CA THR A 152 4.52 -25.62 1.10
C THR A 152 4.18 -26.67 0.04
N ILE A 153 3.16 -26.44 -0.78
CA ILE A 153 2.79 -27.32 -1.90
C ILE A 153 3.70 -27.03 -3.11
N SER A 154 3.78 -25.79 -3.53
CA SER A 154 4.76 -25.28 -4.49
C SER A 154 4.81 -23.74 -4.43
N HIS A 155 5.93 -23.14 -4.82
CA HIS A 155 6.06 -21.68 -4.86
C HIS A 155 5.11 -21.01 -5.86
N ALA A 156 4.64 -21.71 -6.89
CA ALA A 156 3.66 -21.20 -7.86
C ALA A 156 2.22 -21.27 -7.37
N PHE A 157 1.91 -22.22 -6.44
CA PHE A 157 0.53 -22.52 -6.05
C PHE A 157 -0.22 -21.34 -5.42
N PRO A 158 0.40 -20.48 -4.56
CA PRO A 158 -0.24 -19.28 -4.05
C PRO A 158 -0.75 -18.34 -5.15
N PHE A 159 -0.02 -18.22 -6.26
CA PHE A 159 -0.40 -17.34 -7.40
C PHE A 159 -1.58 -17.94 -8.19
N TRP A 160 -1.65 -19.26 -8.35
CA TRP A 160 -2.81 -19.94 -8.92
C TRP A 160 -4.06 -19.69 -8.09
N VAL A 161 -3.95 -19.78 -6.77
CA VAL A 161 -5.06 -19.53 -5.85
C VAL A 161 -5.47 -18.06 -5.88
N ALA A 162 -4.52 -17.11 -5.89
CA ALA A 162 -4.82 -15.68 -6.02
C ALA A 162 -5.53 -15.37 -7.36
N GLY A 163 -5.08 -15.97 -8.46
CA GLY A 163 -5.74 -15.86 -9.77
C GLY A 163 -7.15 -16.44 -9.75
N GLY A 164 -7.32 -17.61 -9.15
CA GLY A 164 -8.62 -18.27 -8.98
C GLY A 164 -9.60 -17.46 -8.13
N LEU A 165 -9.14 -16.88 -7.02
CA LEU A 165 -9.93 -15.98 -6.16
C LEU A 165 -10.35 -14.73 -6.92
N SER A 166 -9.41 -14.08 -7.63
CA SER A 166 -9.73 -12.89 -8.45
C SER A 166 -10.67 -13.24 -9.61
N GLY A 167 -10.50 -14.40 -10.26
CA GLY A 167 -11.40 -14.88 -11.30
C GLY A 167 -12.81 -15.15 -10.79
N ALA A 168 -12.92 -15.84 -9.65
CA ALA A 168 -14.20 -16.07 -9.00
C ALA A 168 -14.87 -14.77 -8.58
N ASN A 169 -14.09 -13.80 -8.08
CA ASN A 169 -14.57 -12.46 -7.75
C ASN A 169 -15.06 -11.71 -9.00
N ALA A 170 -14.37 -11.81 -10.14
CA ALA A 170 -14.81 -11.22 -11.41
C ALA A 170 -16.16 -11.80 -11.85
N ILE A 171 -16.32 -13.11 -11.78
CA ILE A 171 -17.59 -13.80 -12.11
C ILE A 171 -18.71 -13.37 -11.15
N LEU A 172 -18.44 -13.35 -9.84
CA LEU A 172 -19.41 -12.91 -8.83
C LEU A 172 -19.83 -11.45 -9.06
N ALA A 173 -18.85 -10.56 -9.29
CA ALA A 173 -19.12 -9.16 -9.59
C ALA A 173 -19.89 -8.97 -10.90
N TYR A 174 -19.61 -9.78 -11.93
CA TYR A 174 -20.33 -9.74 -13.19
C TYR A 174 -21.83 -9.99 -13.01
N PHE A 175 -22.22 -11.00 -12.23
CA PHE A 175 -23.63 -11.34 -12.03
C PHE A 175 -24.34 -10.49 -10.97
N LEU A 176 -23.62 -10.04 -9.96
CA LEU A 176 -24.23 -9.47 -8.76
C LEU A 176 -24.04 -7.96 -8.60
N LEU A 177 -22.98 -7.37 -9.19
CA LEU A 177 -22.67 -5.96 -9.02
C LEU A 177 -23.57 -5.12 -9.98
N PRO A 178 -24.48 -4.30 -9.47
CA PRO A 178 -25.21 -3.34 -10.30
C PRO A 178 -24.32 -2.11 -10.61
N GLU A 179 -24.75 -1.30 -11.57
CA GLU A 179 -24.12 0.00 -11.83
C GLU A 179 -24.47 0.98 -10.70
N THR A 180 -23.45 1.57 -10.09
CA THR A 180 -23.62 2.52 -8.97
C THR A 180 -23.61 3.98 -9.43
N ASN A 181 -22.97 4.27 -10.57
CA ASN A 181 -22.92 5.63 -11.11
C ASN A 181 -24.18 5.90 -11.99
N THR A 182 -25.22 6.43 -11.36
CA THR A 182 -26.46 6.83 -12.04
C THR A 182 -26.35 8.16 -12.80
N LYS A 183 -25.33 8.99 -12.45
CA LYS A 183 -25.12 10.35 -13.02
C LYS A 183 -23.81 10.38 -13.83
N ARG A 184 -23.74 9.61 -14.90
CA ARG A 184 -22.55 9.54 -15.76
C ARG A 184 -22.21 10.91 -16.37
N ASN A 185 -21.00 11.35 -16.18
CA ASN A 185 -20.50 12.57 -16.82
C ASN A 185 -19.86 12.24 -18.17
N ARG A 186 -20.68 12.12 -19.23
CA ARG A 186 -20.20 11.81 -20.59
C ARG A 186 -19.25 12.86 -21.16
N GLY A 187 -19.32 14.10 -20.66
CA GLY A 187 -18.44 15.21 -21.04
C GLY A 187 -17.14 15.31 -20.24
N ALA A 188 -16.91 14.44 -19.27
CA ALA A 188 -15.70 14.47 -18.46
C ALA A 188 -14.46 14.35 -19.35
N VAL A 189 -13.57 15.34 -19.26
CA VAL A 189 -12.27 15.30 -19.92
C VAL A 189 -11.38 14.35 -19.12
N ILE A 190 -10.98 13.25 -19.75
CA ILE A 190 -10.03 12.33 -19.15
C ILE A 190 -8.66 13.00 -19.12
N SER A 191 -8.32 13.66 -18.02
CA SER A 191 -7.01 14.28 -17.84
C SER A 191 -6.00 13.20 -17.44
N PHE A 192 -5.10 12.88 -18.38
CA PHE A 192 -4.04 11.89 -18.19
C PHE A 192 -2.73 12.57 -17.74
N ASN A 193 -2.73 13.15 -16.55
CA ASN A 193 -1.49 13.68 -16.00
C ASN A 193 -1.30 13.23 -14.55
N PRO A 194 -0.71 12.04 -14.30
CA PRO A 194 -0.46 11.52 -12.96
C PRO A 194 0.60 12.35 -12.21
N LEU A 195 1.38 13.18 -12.89
CA LEU A 195 2.42 14.02 -12.30
C LEU A 195 1.87 15.36 -11.78
N LYS A 196 0.66 15.77 -12.18
CA LYS A 196 0.07 17.05 -11.76
C LYS A 196 -0.06 17.19 -10.24
N PRO A 197 -0.50 16.19 -9.47
CA PRO A 197 -0.51 16.28 -8.01
C PRO A 197 0.90 16.41 -7.41
N LEU A 198 1.91 15.76 -8.00
CA LEU A 198 3.29 15.83 -7.55
C LEU A 198 3.85 17.24 -7.73
N ALA A 199 3.59 17.87 -8.90
CA ALA A 199 3.97 19.27 -9.15
C ALA A 199 3.28 20.23 -8.17
N ARG A 200 2.01 20.02 -7.85
CA ARG A 200 1.29 20.83 -6.85
C ARG A 200 1.86 20.66 -5.43
N ALA A 201 2.35 19.48 -5.08
CA ALA A 201 3.01 19.28 -3.79
C ALA A 201 4.23 20.18 -3.60
N THR A 202 5.03 20.40 -4.65
CA THR A 202 6.21 21.28 -4.60
C THR A 202 5.86 22.77 -4.52
N LEU A 203 4.71 23.17 -5.07
CA LEU A 203 4.24 24.56 -5.08
C LEU A 203 3.61 24.98 -3.75
N ASN A 204 3.11 24.04 -2.95
CA ASN A 204 2.49 24.36 -1.66
C ASN A 204 3.55 24.46 -0.55
N ILE A 205 4.11 25.67 -0.39
CA ILE A 205 5.21 25.94 0.56
C ILE A 205 4.80 25.61 2.01
N ALA A 206 3.55 25.89 2.40
CA ALA A 206 3.07 25.67 3.77
C ALA A 206 3.03 24.16 4.14
N LEU A 207 2.61 23.31 3.22
CA LEU A 207 2.49 21.86 3.44
C LEU A 207 3.74 21.09 2.99
N ARG A 208 4.71 21.74 2.35
CA ARG A 208 5.93 21.10 1.85
C ARG A 208 6.67 20.27 2.90
N PRO A 209 6.86 20.73 4.16
CA PRO A 209 7.51 19.90 5.19
C PRO A 209 6.73 18.63 5.52
N LEU A 210 5.39 18.66 5.47
CA LEU A 210 4.54 17.51 5.68
C LEU A 210 4.63 16.52 4.50
N PHE A 211 4.60 17.04 3.28
CA PHE A 211 4.77 16.21 2.08
C PHE A 211 6.14 15.55 2.01
N LEU A 212 7.21 16.26 2.41
CA LEU A 212 8.56 15.67 2.48
C LEU A 212 8.62 14.54 3.50
N ARG A 213 8.07 14.73 4.70
CA ARG A 213 7.98 13.65 5.72
C ARG A 213 7.15 12.47 5.21
N TRP A 214 6.07 12.72 4.47
CA TRP A 214 5.26 11.68 3.87
C TRP A 214 6.02 10.88 2.81
N VAL A 215 6.82 11.54 1.97
CA VAL A 215 7.70 10.89 0.97
C VAL A 215 8.76 10.05 1.68
N LEU A 216 9.45 10.61 2.70
CA LEU A 216 10.47 9.87 3.47
C LEU A 216 9.87 8.64 4.16
N PHE A 217 8.69 8.78 4.75
CA PHE A 217 7.92 7.65 5.31
C PHE A 217 7.64 6.59 4.25
N SER A 218 7.10 7.00 3.10
CA SER A 218 6.71 6.07 2.03
C SER A 218 7.93 5.36 1.43
N LEU A 219 9.03 6.09 1.21
CA LEU A 219 10.27 5.50 0.70
C LEU A 219 10.88 4.50 1.70
N ALA A 220 10.97 4.87 2.98
CA ALA A 220 11.51 3.99 4.02
C ALA A 220 10.69 2.70 4.15
N PHE A 221 9.36 2.84 4.21
CA PHE A 221 8.46 1.70 4.36
C PHE A 221 8.48 0.79 3.14
N MET A 222 8.31 1.34 1.94
CA MET A 222 8.21 0.55 0.71
C MET A 222 9.54 -0.11 0.33
N SER A 223 10.68 0.54 0.61
CA SER A 223 12.00 -0.06 0.42
C SER A 223 12.18 -1.32 1.26
N THR A 224 11.92 -1.22 2.57
CA THR A 224 12.08 -2.36 3.47
C THR A 224 11.04 -3.45 3.24
N GLN A 225 9.80 -3.08 2.91
CA GLN A 225 8.74 -4.02 2.57
C GLN A 225 9.09 -4.88 1.35
N SER A 226 9.70 -4.29 0.31
CA SER A 226 10.02 -4.99 -0.93
C SER A 226 11.15 -6.01 -0.79
N VAL A 227 12.06 -5.82 0.17
CA VAL A 227 13.21 -6.71 0.41
C VAL A 227 13.06 -7.55 1.69
N PHE A 228 11.97 -7.38 2.46
CA PHE A 228 11.79 -8.05 3.74
C PHE A 228 11.97 -9.58 3.65
N ALA A 229 11.30 -10.23 2.70
CA ALA A 229 11.37 -11.67 2.53
C ALA A 229 12.77 -12.13 2.05
N LEU A 230 13.40 -11.37 1.16
CA LEU A 230 14.78 -11.63 0.71
C LEU A 230 15.75 -11.54 1.89
N TYR A 231 15.64 -10.48 2.70
CA TYR A 231 16.51 -10.28 3.86
C TYR A 231 16.30 -11.37 4.91
N ALA A 232 15.05 -11.67 5.26
CA ALA A 232 14.72 -12.69 6.24
C ALA A 232 15.23 -14.08 5.82
N HIS A 233 15.17 -14.38 4.52
CA HIS A 233 15.75 -15.60 3.95
C HIS A 233 17.28 -15.59 4.03
N HIS A 234 17.92 -14.51 3.59
CA HIS A 234 19.38 -14.39 3.54
C HIS A 234 20.02 -14.37 4.93
N ALA A 235 19.47 -13.57 5.86
CA ALA A 235 20.04 -13.37 7.19
C ALA A 235 19.72 -14.50 8.18
N PHE A 236 18.55 -15.12 8.06
CA PHE A 236 18.02 -16.06 9.08
C PHE A 236 17.58 -17.41 8.49
N GLY A 237 17.67 -17.62 7.19
CA GLY A 237 17.23 -18.86 6.54
C GLY A 237 15.70 -19.06 6.55
N PHE A 238 14.91 -17.98 6.71
CA PHE A 238 13.47 -18.11 6.70
C PHE A 238 12.98 -18.61 5.34
N ASP A 239 12.08 -19.57 5.38
CA ASP A 239 11.34 -20.01 4.20
C ASP A 239 10.09 -19.16 3.96
N ALA A 240 9.38 -19.46 2.89
CA ALA A 240 8.16 -18.75 2.52
C ALA A 240 7.06 -18.88 3.58
N PHE A 241 6.94 -20.03 4.25
CA PHE A 241 5.95 -20.25 5.32
C PHE A 241 6.26 -19.39 6.54
N THR A 242 7.50 -19.43 7.05
CA THR A 242 7.94 -18.63 8.19
C THR A 242 7.80 -17.14 7.90
N THR A 243 8.19 -16.70 6.70
CA THR A 243 8.02 -15.32 6.26
C THR A 243 6.55 -14.90 6.23
N GLY A 244 5.66 -15.75 5.70
CA GLY A 244 4.21 -15.53 5.70
C GLY A 244 3.65 -15.40 7.13
N LEU A 245 4.15 -16.20 8.07
CA LEU A 245 3.76 -16.12 9.48
C LEU A 245 4.19 -14.78 10.12
N PHE A 246 5.39 -14.30 9.83
CA PHE A 246 5.86 -12.99 10.29
C PHE A 246 5.00 -11.83 9.76
N PHE A 247 4.62 -11.87 8.48
CA PHE A 247 3.68 -10.88 7.92
C PHE A 247 2.31 -10.95 8.60
N THR A 248 1.80 -12.15 8.86
CA THR A 248 0.53 -12.37 9.57
C THR A 248 0.58 -11.78 10.98
N LEU A 249 1.64 -12.07 11.75
CA LEU A 249 1.83 -11.53 13.09
C LEU A 249 1.94 -10.00 13.05
N SER A 250 2.69 -9.44 12.10
CA SER A 250 2.80 -7.98 11.90
C SER A 250 1.44 -7.35 11.58
N GLY A 251 0.66 -7.99 10.74
CA GLY A 251 -0.73 -7.59 10.42
C GLY A 251 -1.63 -7.64 11.66
N ALA A 252 -1.51 -8.68 12.48
CA ALA A 252 -2.25 -8.82 13.74
C ALA A 252 -1.89 -7.69 14.72
N PHE A 253 -0.61 -7.43 14.93
CA PHE A 253 -0.14 -6.32 15.78
C PHE A 253 -0.67 -4.97 15.29
N MET A 254 -0.59 -4.72 13.98
CA MET A 254 -1.11 -3.50 13.37
C MET A 254 -2.63 -3.37 13.57
N ALA A 255 -3.40 -4.43 13.37
CA ALA A 255 -4.85 -4.44 13.55
C ALA A 255 -5.24 -4.16 15.00
N VAL A 256 -4.61 -4.84 15.96
CA VAL A 256 -4.82 -4.61 17.39
C VAL A 256 -4.47 -3.18 17.77
N ASN A 257 -3.33 -2.68 17.29
CA ASN A 257 -2.89 -1.31 17.56
C ASN A 257 -3.90 -0.28 17.04
N GLN A 258 -4.38 -0.43 15.81
CA GLN A 258 -5.34 0.51 15.22
C GLN A 258 -6.74 0.40 15.83
N ALA A 259 -7.23 -0.81 16.09
CA ALA A 259 -8.59 -1.00 16.59
C ALA A 259 -8.73 -0.65 18.07
N PHE A 260 -7.74 -1.00 18.90
CA PHE A 260 -7.86 -0.90 20.35
C PHE A 260 -6.93 0.16 20.97
N LEU A 261 -5.67 0.25 20.54
CA LEU A 261 -4.68 1.10 21.20
C LEU A 261 -4.72 2.54 20.69
N LEU A 262 -5.05 2.79 19.42
CA LEU A 262 -5.03 4.13 18.83
C LEU A 262 -5.80 5.15 19.67
N LYS A 263 -7.09 4.91 19.92
CA LYS A 263 -7.95 5.85 20.67
C LYS A 263 -7.76 5.74 22.19
N ARG A 264 -7.54 4.53 22.72
CA ARG A 264 -7.53 4.29 24.18
C ARG A 264 -6.21 4.66 24.84
N VAL A 265 -5.11 4.55 24.08
CA VAL A 265 -3.74 4.77 24.59
C VAL A 265 -3.13 5.97 23.87
N TRP A 266 -2.86 5.86 22.59
CA TRP A 266 -2.03 6.83 21.87
C TRP A 266 -2.63 8.22 21.84
N LEU A 267 -3.87 8.39 21.36
CA LEU A 267 -4.55 9.70 21.27
C LEU A 267 -5.07 10.20 22.63
N ARG A 268 -5.06 9.37 23.69
CA ARG A 268 -5.42 9.80 25.03
C ARG A 268 -4.24 10.43 25.77
N PHE A 269 -3.04 9.91 25.59
CA PHE A 269 -1.86 10.31 26.37
C PHE A 269 -0.89 11.20 25.59
N PHE A 270 -0.99 11.23 24.27
CA PHE A 270 -0.07 11.99 23.42
C PHE A 270 -0.84 12.89 22.46
N ASP A 271 -0.41 14.15 22.32
CA ASP A 271 -0.83 15.00 21.23
C ASP A 271 -0.25 14.49 19.87
N GLU A 272 -0.88 14.85 18.76
CA GLU A 272 -0.49 14.36 17.42
C GLU A 272 0.99 14.61 17.09
N ARG A 273 1.56 15.73 17.56
CA ARG A 273 2.95 16.09 17.25
C ARG A 273 3.94 15.25 18.08
N ARG A 274 3.66 15.07 19.39
CA ARG A 274 4.51 14.22 20.24
C ARG A 274 4.43 12.78 19.79
N LEU A 275 3.24 12.31 19.45
CA LEU A 275 3.03 10.98 18.90
C LEU A 275 3.84 10.77 17.61
N GLU A 276 3.80 11.72 16.70
CA GLU A 276 4.58 11.65 15.46
C GLU A 276 6.08 11.53 15.74
N VAL A 277 6.63 12.36 16.62
CA VAL A 277 8.06 12.33 16.98
C VAL A 277 8.46 10.98 17.60
N ILE A 278 7.67 10.48 18.56
CA ILE A 278 7.94 9.18 19.20
C ILE A 278 7.90 8.08 18.14
N MET A 279 6.92 8.10 17.24
CA MET A 279 6.79 7.07 16.21
C MET A 279 7.90 7.12 15.16
N TRP A 280 8.45 8.31 14.84
CA TRP A 280 9.64 8.40 14.00
C TRP A 280 10.89 7.81 14.65
N TRP A 281 11.09 8.01 15.96
CA TRP A 281 12.17 7.36 16.71
C TRP A 281 11.97 5.84 16.76
N CYS A 282 10.76 5.38 17.03
CA CYS A 282 10.45 3.94 17.01
C CYS A 282 10.65 3.33 15.62
N PHE A 283 10.31 4.06 14.57
CA PHE A 283 10.48 3.61 13.18
C PHE A 283 11.95 3.49 12.80
N LEU A 284 12.77 4.48 13.17
CA LEU A 284 14.22 4.46 13.01
C LEU A 284 14.83 3.28 13.75
N LEU A 285 14.55 3.14 15.06
CA LEU A 285 15.08 2.03 15.87
C LEU A 285 14.59 0.67 15.35
N GLY A 286 13.35 0.58 14.89
CA GLY A 286 12.82 -0.63 14.25
C GLY A 286 13.67 -1.06 13.07
N PHE A 287 14.05 -0.15 12.18
CA PHE A 287 14.91 -0.47 11.04
C PHE A 287 16.35 -0.80 11.42
N VAL A 288 16.92 -0.10 12.41
CA VAL A 288 18.25 -0.45 12.96
C VAL A 288 18.25 -1.86 13.54
N PHE A 289 17.20 -2.22 14.28
CA PHE A 289 17.07 -3.57 14.83
C PHE A 289 16.87 -4.63 13.76
N MET A 290 16.03 -4.35 12.75
CA MET A 290 15.80 -5.27 11.64
C MET A 290 17.06 -5.51 10.83
N GLY A 291 17.91 -4.51 10.60
CA GLY A 291 19.15 -4.62 9.85
C GLY A 291 20.34 -5.21 10.64
N SER A 292 20.16 -5.65 11.89
CA SER A 292 21.29 -6.05 12.76
C SER A 292 21.84 -7.45 12.55
N HIS A 293 21.27 -8.29 11.66
CA HIS A 293 21.60 -9.74 11.51
C HIS A 293 21.49 -10.53 12.82
N TYR A 294 20.82 -9.98 13.83
CA TYR A 294 20.60 -10.64 15.11
C TYR A 294 19.11 -10.90 15.34
N LEU A 295 18.73 -12.19 15.29
CA LEU A 295 17.32 -12.61 15.27
C LEU A 295 16.47 -12.00 16.42
N PRO A 296 16.90 -11.93 17.69
CA PRO A 296 16.12 -11.30 18.75
C PRO A 296 15.81 -9.82 18.48
N LEU A 297 16.78 -9.05 17.97
CA LEU A 297 16.55 -7.65 17.61
C LEU A 297 15.63 -7.54 16.40
N PHE A 298 15.79 -8.41 15.40
CA PHE A 298 14.88 -8.46 14.25
C PHE A 298 13.43 -8.71 14.69
N VAL A 299 13.20 -9.68 15.57
CA VAL A 299 11.86 -10.01 16.10
C VAL A 299 11.24 -8.83 16.87
N VAL A 300 12.04 -8.03 17.59
CA VAL A 300 11.57 -6.80 18.26
C VAL A 300 11.39 -5.65 17.25
N GLY A 301 12.28 -5.54 16.26
CA GLY A 301 12.25 -4.49 15.25
C GLY A 301 11.01 -4.52 14.37
N VAL A 302 10.54 -5.72 13.99
CA VAL A 302 9.36 -5.90 13.13
C VAL A 302 8.09 -5.28 13.73
N PRO A 303 7.64 -5.62 14.95
CA PRO A 303 6.46 -4.99 15.54
C PRO A 303 6.69 -3.51 15.85
N LEU A 304 7.91 -3.10 16.22
CA LEU A 304 8.24 -1.70 16.47
C LEU A 304 8.06 -0.85 15.21
N ALA A 305 8.58 -1.29 14.08
CA ALA A 305 8.38 -0.65 12.78
C ALA A 305 6.91 -0.70 12.33
N GLY A 306 6.22 -1.84 12.51
CA GLY A 306 4.83 -2.03 12.11
C GLY A 306 3.84 -1.14 12.87
N VAL A 307 4.00 -1.01 14.20
CA VAL A 307 3.18 -0.10 15.02
C VAL A 307 3.44 1.34 14.63
N SER A 308 4.72 1.71 14.47
CA SER A 308 5.12 3.06 14.08
C SER A 308 4.57 3.46 12.71
N GLN A 309 4.63 2.56 11.73
CA GLN A 309 4.07 2.75 10.40
C GLN A 309 2.58 3.12 10.44
N GLY A 310 1.78 2.35 11.19
CA GLY A 310 0.35 2.60 11.31
C GLY A 310 0.03 3.97 11.92
N LEU A 311 0.75 4.35 12.97
CA LEU A 311 0.55 5.61 13.68
C LEU A 311 1.10 6.82 12.93
N LEU A 312 2.27 6.71 12.28
CA LEU A 312 2.82 7.76 11.42
C LEU A 312 1.89 8.08 10.25
N ARG A 313 1.31 7.05 9.62
CA ARG A 313 0.33 7.24 8.56
C ARG A 313 -0.85 8.09 9.03
N VAL A 314 -1.40 7.80 10.21
CA VAL A 314 -2.52 8.57 10.78
C VAL A 314 -2.07 9.99 11.15
N ALA A 315 -0.97 10.13 11.88
CA ALA A 315 -0.49 11.43 12.36
C ALA A 315 -0.16 12.40 11.22
N VAL A 316 0.60 11.96 10.22
CA VAL A 316 1.01 12.82 9.10
C VAL A 316 -0.19 13.19 8.20
N THR A 317 -1.09 12.25 7.90
CA THR A 317 -2.28 12.55 7.09
C THR A 317 -3.28 13.43 7.82
N SER A 318 -3.48 13.24 9.13
CA SER A 318 -4.32 14.12 9.97
C SER A 318 -3.79 15.55 10.00
N GLN A 319 -2.49 15.73 10.25
CA GLN A 319 -1.84 17.05 10.22
C GLN A 319 -1.95 17.72 8.85
N ALA A 320 -1.74 16.95 7.75
CA ALA A 320 -1.85 17.48 6.41
C ALA A 320 -3.28 17.98 6.10
N ALA A 321 -4.29 17.21 6.51
CA ALA A 321 -5.69 17.60 6.34
C ALA A 321 -6.10 18.73 7.30
N GLY A 322 -5.53 18.79 8.50
CA GLY A 322 -5.80 19.83 9.50
C GLY A 322 -5.19 21.19 9.15
N GLN A 323 -4.01 21.21 8.50
CA GLN A 323 -3.35 22.44 8.07
C GLN A 323 -3.81 22.93 6.68
N ALA A 324 -4.57 22.11 5.95
CA ALA A 324 -5.11 22.48 4.66
C ALA A 324 -6.34 23.37 4.79
N ASP A 325 -6.48 24.35 3.85
CA ASP A 325 -7.75 25.07 3.69
C ASP A 325 -8.90 24.05 3.56
N PRO A 326 -10.06 24.26 4.24
CA PRO A 326 -11.21 23.38 4.15
C PRO A 326 -11.63 23.02 2.71
N ARG A 327 -11.43 23.95 1.77
CA ARG A 327 -11.73 23.75 0.34
C ARG A 327 -10.70 22.89 -0.38
N MET A 328 -9.48 22.75 0.18
CA MET A 328 -8.36 22.00 -0.41
C MET A 328 -8.10 20.64 0.22
N LYS A 329 -8.86 20.24 1.25
CA LYS A 329 -8.65 18.95 1.96
C LYS A 329 -8.63 17.75 1.01
N GLY A 330 -9.55 17.69 0.04
CA GLY A 330 -9.57 16.63 -0.97
C GLY A 330 -8.35 16.61 -1.86
N GLU A 331 -7.84 17.79 -2.22
CA GLU A 331 -6.61 17.93 -3.03
C GLU A 331 -5.38 17.44 -2.24
N VAL A 332 -5.26 17.78 -0.97
CA VAL A 332 -4.16 17.34 -0.09
C VAL A 332 -4.16 15.83 0.07
N ILE A 333 -5.32 15.19 0.25
CA ILE A 333 -5.46 13.74 0.27
C ILE A 333 -5.04 13.12 -1.07
N GLY A 334 -5.43 13.74 -2.19
CA GLY A 334 -5.02 13.32 -3.52
C GLY A 334 -3.50 13.41 -3.73
N ILE A 335 -2.87 14.49 -3.26
CA ILE A 335 -1.41 14.68 -3.31
C ILE A 335 -0.69 13.61 -2.47
N THR A 336 -1.11 13.37 -1.23
CA THR A 336 -0.47 12.34 -0.38
C THR A 336 -0.60 10.94 -0.99
N SER A 337 -1.73 10.60 -1.60
CA SER A 337 -1.93 9.35 -2.31
C SER A 337 -1.00 9.23 -3.53
N SER A 338 -0.85 10.30 -4.32
CA SER A 338 0.03 10.31 -5.49
C SER A 338 1.51 10.21 -5.11
N LEU A 339 1.94 10.88 -4.01
CA LEU A 339 3.30 10.79 -3.48
C LEU A 339 3.60 9.35 -3.02
N MET A 340 2.65 8.70 -2.35
CA MET A 340 2.79 7.29 -1.94
C MET A 340 2.88 6.36 -3.15
N SER A 341 2.04 6.57 -4.18
CA SER A 341 2.09 5.76 -5.41
C SER A 341 3.40 5.94 -6.17
N ALA A 342 3.94 7.15 -6.24
CA ALA A 342 5.26 7.41 -6.82
C ALA A 342 6.38 6.71 -6.02
N SER A 343 6.28 6.73 -4.68
CA SER A 343 7.23 6.01 -3.81
C SER A 343 7.17 4.50 -4.00
N LEU A 344 5.99 3.91 -4.27
CA LEU A 344 5.85 2.49 -4.62
C LEU A 344 6.59 2.10 -5.90
N VAL A 345 6.77 3.05 -6.84
CA VAL A 345 7.56 2.82 -8.05
C VAL A 345 9.06 2.88 -7.76
N VAL A 346 9.49 3.89 -7.02
CA VAL A 346 10.91 4.23 -6.85
C VAL A 346 11.58 3.44 -5.74
N ALA A 347 10.88 3.24 -4.61
CA ALA A 347 11.48 2.63 -3.41
C ALA A 347 11.97 1.19 -3.62
N PRO A 348 11.24 0.29 -4.33
CA PRO A 348 11.76 -1.06 -4.57
C PRO A 348 13.00 -1.07 -5.47
N VAL A 349 13.12 -0.13 -6.43
CA VAL A 349 14.34 -0.01 -7.26
C VAL A 349 15.52 0.35 -6.39
N ILE A 350 15.38 1.37 -5.53
CA ILE A 350 16.43 1.78 -4.58
C ILE A 350 16.79 0.61 -3.67
N ALA A 351 15.78 -0.07 -3.12
CA ALA A 351 16.01 -1.19 -2.22
C ALA A 351 16.73 -2.36 -2.89
N GLY A 352 16.36 -2.70 -4.12
CA GLY A 352 17.02 -3.76 -4.89
C GLY A 352 18.47 -3.46 -5.19
N LEU A 353 18.79 -2.24 -5.66
CA LEU A 353 20.15 -1.78 -5.91
C LEU A 353 21.01 -1.81 -4.63
N LEU A 354 20.48 -1.31 -3.52
CA LEU A 354 21.15 -1.33 -2.23
C LEU A 354 21.37 -2.75 -1.71
N PHE A 355 20.38 -3.63 -1.89
CA PHE A 355 20.44 -5.01 -1.44
C PHE A 355 21.50 -5.82 -2.20
N GLU A 356 21.73 -5.56 -3.49
CA GLU A 356 22.80 -6.21 -4.27
C GLU A 356 24.20 -5.85 -3.76
N TRP A 357 24.38 -4.66 -3.17
CA TRP A 357 25.66 -4.29 -2.55
C TRP A 357 25.80 -4.90 -1.15
N ASN A 358 24.77 -4.79 -0.34
CA ASN A 358 24.70 -5.39 0.98
C ASN A 358 23.23 -5.44 1.44
N ASP A 359 22.80 -6.57 1.98
CA ASP A 359 21.43 -6.83 2.40
C ASP A 359 20.92 -5.93 3.56
N VAL A 360 21.84 -5.31 4.34
CA VAL A 360 21.52 -4.36 5.40
C VAL A 360 21.23 -2.95 4.87
N LEU A 361 21.81 -2.57 3.71
CA LEU A 361 21.72 -1.19 3.21
C LEU A 361 20.30 -0.66 3.01
N PRO A 362 19.28 -1.45 2.59
CA PRO A 362 17.90 -0.97 2.54
C PRO A 362 17.36 -0.53 3.92
N TYR A 363 17.77 -1.21 4.98
CA TYR A 363 17.39 -0.84 6.36
C TYR A 363 18.15 0.40 6.85
N VAL A 364 19.42 0.54 6.48
CA VAL A 364 20.20 1.77 6.73
C VAL A 364 19.56 2.95 6.01
N PHE A 365 19.19 2.79 4.74
CA PHE A 365 18.47 3.81 3.97
C PHE A 365 17.17 4.23 4.66
N ALA A 366 16.37 3.27 5.12
CA ALA A 366 15.12 3.54 5.83
C ALA A 366 15.34 4.24 7.19
N ALA A 367 16.39 3.87 7.92
CA ALA A 367 16.78 4.54 9.16
C ALA A 367 17.24 5.98 8.90
N LEU A 368 18.04 6.22 7.85
CA LEU A 368 18.48 7.57 7.44
C LEU A 368 17.30 8.43 6.99
N ALA A 369 16.35 7.88 6.22
CA ALA A 369 15.13 8.58 5.84
C ALA A 369 14.29 8.96 7.06
N SER A 370 14.19 8.08 8.07
CA SER A 370 13.52 8.36 9.34
C SER A 370 14.23 9.46 10.14
N GLY A 371 15.57 9.44 10.18
CA GLY A 371 16.39 10.51 10.77
C GLY A 371 16.22 11.85 10.07
N ALA A 372 16.16 11.85 8.73
CA ALA A 372 15.89 13.06 7.95
C ALA A 372 14.49 13.64 8.25
N ALA A 373 13.49 12.80 8.43
CA ALA A 373 12.15 13.25 8.83
C ALA A 373 12.15 13.88 10.24
N LEU A 374 12.87 13.30 11.19
CA LEU A 374 13.08 13.89 12.52
C LEU A 374 13.79 15.24 12.42
N TRP A 375 14.84 15.33 11.61
CA TRP A 375 15.54 16.60 11.38
C TRP A 375 14.60 17.68 10.84
N ILE A 376 13.72 17.35 9.88
CA ILE A 376 12.70 18.28 9.37
C ILE A 376 11.76 18.78 10.50
N ILE A 377 11.35 17.88 11.42
CA ILE A 377 10.46 18.23 12.53
C ILE A 377 11.14 19.20 13.51
N TYR A 378 12.44 18.97 13.79
CA TYR A 378 13.19 19.80 14.74
C TYR A 378 13.74 21.09 14.13
N SER A 379 13.90 21.18 12.81
CA SER A 379 14.46 22.35 12.15
C SER A 379 13.50 23.57 12.18
N PRO A 380 13.91 24.70 12.81
CA PRO A 380 13.06 25.90 12.88
C PRO A 380 12.75 26.51 11.51
N SER A 381 13.69 26.40 10.57
CA SER A 381 13.59 26.97 9.21
C SER A 381 12.58 26.25 8.32
N LEU A 382 12.27 24.99 8.64
CA LEU A 382 11.34 24.14 7.89
C LEU A 382 9.98 23.94 8.60
N ARG A 383 9.81 24.56 9.78
CA ARG A 383 8.50 24.59 10.45
C ARG A 383 7.57 25.44 9.60
N GLY A 384 6.55 24.85 8.99
CA GLY A 384 5.45 25.61 8.38
C GLY A 384 4.94 26.64 9.38
N ARG A 385 4.68 27.87 8.91
CA ARG A 385 4.08 28.90 9.77
C ARG A 385 2.77 28.35 10.35
N PRO A 386 2.53 28.51 11.66
CA PRO A 386 1.21 28.19 12.19
C PRO A 386 0.16 28.96 11.40
N PRO A 387 -1.04 28.41 11.15
CA PRO A 387 -2.11 29.15 10.52
C PRO A 387 -2.30 30.44 11.30
N ALA A 388 -2.32 31.56 10.60
CA ALA A 388 -2.68 32.84 11.20
C ALA A 388 -4.03 32.65 11.88
N GLN A 389 -4.05 32.84 13.18
CA GLN A 389 -5.30 32.88 13.95
C GLN A 389 -6.12 34.05 13.36
N ALA A 390 -7.16 33.68 12.59
CA ALA A 390 -8.18 34.61 12.12
C ALA A 390 -9.37 34.56 13.07
#